data_22a7eb0ba4340556d78534845cc5c995
#
_entry.id   22a7eb0ba4340556d78534845cc5c995
#
_cell.length_a   1.000
_cell.length_b   1.000
_cell.length_c   1.000
_cell.angle_alpha   90.00
_cell.angle_beta   90.00
_cell.angle_gamma   90.00
#
_symmetry.space_group_name_H-M   'P 1'
#
loop_
_entity.id
_entity.type
_entity.pdbx_description
1 polymer ?
#
loop_
_entity_poly.entity_id
_entity_poly.type
_entity_poly.pdbx_seq_one_letter_code
_entity_poly.pdbx_strand_id
1 'polypeptide(L)'
;STIADDMEGIGRTYTIENKAFKSKGSDSLGRSISLADVPEWNDIPEVVNISNVEKPLFGYFKMPYNNTIDYSSPEGVAVFANCIEELRNLDVAWSRKEEETDDSRHITFVDENALFKTNKKTGVSERVELPRFVKGLKHGVDSSSTIDEHVPTMLTSDRIADINSILSMISTKAGFSQGQFVLDRKTGIATATEIESDDRETVETITDIRNALKTAIKDLIYALDKYCDVFFDMPSGYVNALDEDVPDEDIFYFKDLLASFEQDRTRAYQLMNNNV
;
A
#
# COMPACT_ATOMS: atom_id res chain seq x y z
N SER A 1 -4.76 -28.44 13.44
CA SER A 1 -4.86 -28.44 14.91
C SER A 1 -6.32 -28.64 15.32
N THR A 2 -6.56 -29.46 16.31
CA THR A 2 -7.89 -29.67 16.86
C THR A 2 -7.96 -28.92 18.17
N ILE A 3 -9.00 -28.15 18.39
CA ILE A 3 -9.23 -27.41 19.64
C ILE A 3 -10.30 -28.20 20.39
N ALA A 4 -10.00 -28.63 21.59
CA ALA A 4 -10.97 -29.20 22.52
C ALA A 4 -11.16 -28.19 23.67
N ASP A 5 -12.41 -27.81 23.94
CA ASP A 5 -12.73 -26.99 25.12
C ASP A 5 -12.84 -27.90 26.33
N ASP A 6 -11.97 -27.74 27.31
CA ASP A 6 -12.06 -28.42 28.60
C ASP A 6 -13.15 -27.77 29.42
N MET A 7 -14.18 -28.56 29.78
CA MET A 7 -15.34 -28.07 30.53
C MET A 7 -15.05 -27.69 32.01
N GLU A 8 -13.84 -27.89 32.54
CA GLU A 8 -13.52 -27.62 33.96
C GLU A 8 -12.42 -26.57 34.18
N GLY A 9 -11.87 -25.94 33.13
CA GLY A 9 -10.83 -24.91 33.26
C GLY A 9 -10.97 -23.82 32.23
N ILE A 10 -10.52 -22.61 32.55
CA ILE A 10 -10.54 -21.42 31.70
C ILE A 10 -9.50 -21.53 30.55
N GLY A 11 -9.03 -22.73 30.20
CA GLY A 11 -7.97 -22.94 29.22
C GLY A 11 -8.35 -23.91 28.10
N ARG A 12 -7.90 -23.62 26.88
CA ARG A 12 -8.03 -24.51 25.72
C ARG A 12 -6.82 -25.43 25.62
N THR A 13 -7.01 -26.63 25.08
CA THR A 13 -5.89 -27.51 24.73
C THR A 13 -5.69 -27.53 23.22
N TYR A 14 -4.50 -27.21 22.74
CA TYR A 14 -4.10 -27.32 21.35
C TYR A 14 -3.35 -28.62 21.12
N THR A 15 -3.79 -29.41 20.15
CA THR A 15 -3.05 -30.57 19.66
C THR A 15 -2.41 -30.23 18.32
N ILE A 16 -1.09 -30.28 18.27
CA ILE A 16 -0.29 -30.04 17.06
C ILE A 16 0.17 -31.39 16.56
N GLU A 17 -0.23 -31.77 15.34
CA GLU A 17 0.23 -32.99 14.67
C GLU A 17 1.23 -32.60 13.58
N ASN A 18 2.43 -33.14 13.65
CA ASN A 18 3.47 -32.99 12.64
C ASN A 18 3.43 -34.19 11.69
N LYS A 19 3.35 -33.92 10.39
CA LYS A 19 3.27 -34.98 9.35
C LYS A 19 4.29 -34.70 8.25
N ALA A 20 5.05 -35.72 7.87
CA ALA A 20 5.96 -35.64 6.75
C ALA A 20 5.36 -36.30 5.51
N PHE A 21 5.65 -35.74 4.35
CA PHE A 21 5.19 -36.24 3.05
C PHE A 21 6.34 -36.28 2.06
N LYS A 22 6.45 -37.38 1.29
CA LYS A 22 7.44 -37.49 0.23
C LYS A 22 6.76 -37.48 -1.11
N SER A 23 6.99 -36.41 -1.87
CA SER A 23 6.50 -36.27 -3.25
C SER A 23 7.53 -36.80 -4.25
N LYS A 24 7.02 -37.27 -5.40
CA LYS A 24 7.84 -37.60 -6.57
C LYS A 24 7.83 -36.52 -7.65
N GLY A 25 7.05 -35.46 -7.47
CA GLY A 25 6.91 -34.34 -8.41
C GLY A 25 6.44 -33.07 -7.70
N SER A 26 6.48 -31.94 -8.41
CA SER A 26 6.14 -30.61 -7.86
C SER A 26 4.66 -30.39 -7.57
N ASP A 27 3.76 -31.19 -8.16
CA ASP A 27 2.33 -30.90 -8.20
C ASP A 27 1.47 -31.75 -7.23
N SER A 28 2.11 -32.55 -6.37
CA SER A 28 1.40 -33.38 -5.39
C SER A 28 2.10 -33.44 -4.05
N LEU A 29 1.32 -33.46 -2.96
CA LEU A 29 1.83 -33.61 -1.60
C LEU A 29 2.57 -34.95 -1.38
N GLY A 30 2.22 -35.97 -2.17
CA GLY A 30 2.86 -37.27 -2.12
C GLY A 30 2.35 -38.19 -1.02
N ARG A 31 3.17 -39.20 -0.66
CA ARG A 31 2.83 -40.21 0.33
C ARG A 31 3.31 -39.77 1.72
N SER A 32 2.47 -39.97 2.75
CA SER A 32 2.89 -39.78 4.14
C SER A 32 4.04 -40.75 4.48
N ILE A 33 5.04 -40.24 5.15
CA ILE A 33 6.20 -40.96 5.70
C ILE A 33 6.35 -40.63 7.19
N SER A 34 7.13 -41.43 7.94
CA SER A 34 7.45 -41.07 9.31
C SER A 34 8.39 -39.86 9.36
N LEU A 35 8.25 -39.03 10.40
CA LEU A 35 9.20 -37.97 10.69
C LEU A 35 10.62 -38.52 10.90
N ALA A 36 10.75 -39.69 11.50
CA ALA A 36 12.02 -40.37 11.72
C ALA A 36 12.76 -40.79 10.43
N ASP A 37 12.04 -40.87 9.28
CA ASP A 37 12.67 -41.14 7.98
C ASP A 37 13.43 -39.93 7.41
N VAL A 38 13.29 -38.75 8.03
CA VAL A 38 13.96 -37.52 7.61
C VAL A 38 14.93 -37.11 8.75
N PRO A 39 16.25 -37.18 8.52
CA PRO A 39 17.24 -36.93 9.58
C PRO A 39 17.07 -35.59 10.31
N GLU A 40 16.68 -34.54 9.57
CA GLU A 40 16.49 -33.21 10.14
C GLU A 40 15.23 -33.10 11.02
N TRP A 41 14.31 -34.07 10.96
CA TRP A 41 13.02 -34.04 11.64
C TRP A 41 12.87 -35.15 12.69
N ASN A 42 13.92 -35.95 12.89
CA ASN A 42 13.89 -37.11 13.77
C ASN A 42 13.57 -36.75 15.26
N ASP A 43 13.96 -35.54 15.65
CA ASP A 43 13.76 -35.06 17.03
C ASP A 43 12.42 -34.30 17.20
N ILE A 44 11.65 -34.18 16.12
CA ILE A 44 10.33 -33.51 16.18
C ILE A 44 9.28 -34.52 16.62
N PRO A 45 8.56 -34.30 17.73
CA PRO A 45 7.48 -35.17 18.16
C PRO A 45 6.32 -35.17 17.15
N GLU A 46 5.71 -36.34 16.88
CA GLU A 46 4.56 -36.46 15.98
C GLU A 46 3.34 -35.70 16.51
N VAL A 47 3.16 -35.69 17.84
CA VAL A 47 2.03 -35.03 18.50
C VAL A 47 2.53 -34.23 19.70
N VAL A 48 2.13 -32.97 19.76
CA VAL A 48 2.39 -32.08 20.89
C VAL A 48 1.07 -31.54 21.41
N ASN A 49 0.84 -31.66 22.71
CA ASN A 49 -0.33 -31.09 23.39
C ASN A 49 0.10 -29.91 24.24
N ILE A 50 -0.51 -28.75 24.00
CA ILE A 50 -0.30 -27.54 24.78
C ILE A 50 -1.59 -27.22 25.51
N SER A 51 -1.59 -27.38 26.83
CA SER A 51 -2.76 -27.17 27.70
C SER A 51 -2.73 -25.78 28.34
N ASN A 52 -3.86 -25.36 28.91
CA ASN A 52 -4.03 -24.07 29.60
C ASN A 52 -3.69 -22.84 28.72
N VAL A 53 -4.19 -22.86 27.50
CA VAL A 53 -4.02 -21.78 26.55
C VAL A 53 -5.24 -20.87 26.58
N GLU A 54 -5.07 -19.64 27.04
CA GLU A 54 -6.15 -18.63 27.15
C GLU A 54 -6.44 -17.94 25.83
N LYS A 55 -5.39 -17.73 25.01
CA LYS A 55 -5.44 -17.01 23.74
C LYS A 55 -5.01 -17.93 22.58
N PRO A 56 -5.38 -17.59 21.32
CA PRO A 56 -4.84 -18.31 20.17
C PRO A 56 -3.31 -18.30 20.13
N LEU A 57 -2.72 -19.42 19.71
CA LEU A 57 -1.24 -19.55 19.59
C LEU A 57 -0.72 -18.96 18.28
N PHE A 58 -1.22 -17.81 17.89
CA PHE A 58 -0.75 -17.03 16.75
C PHE A 58 -1.16 -15.57 16.92
N GLY A 59 -0.37 -14.65 16.39
CA GLY A 59 -0.73 -13.25 16.28
C GLY A 59 -1.52 -13.01 14.98
N TYR A 60 -2.67 -12.38 15.08
CA TYR A 60 -3.46 -11.99 13.91
C TYR A 60 -3.58 -10.47 13.82
N PHE A 61 -2.90 -9.90 12.83
CA PHE A 61 -3.03 -8.48 12.56
C PHE A 61 -4.19 -8.24 11.59
N LYS A 62 -5.15 -7.44 12.03
CA LYS A 62 -6.29 -7.00 11.23
C LYS A 62 -6.31 -5.48 11.21
N MET A 63 -6.47 -4.89 10.02
CA MET A 63 -6.72 -3.46 9.90
C MET A 63 -7.99 -3.07 10.65
N PRO A 64 -8.00 -1.97 11.42
CA PRO A 64 -9.14 -1.55 12.24
C PRO A 64 -10.25 -0.91 11.39
N TYR A 65 -10.53 -1.48 10.22
CA TYR A 65 -11.60 -1.05 9.34
C TYR A 65 -12.72 -2.09 9.29
N ASN A 66 -13.95 -1.60 9.14
CA ASN A 66 -15.08 -2.48 8.89
C ASN A 66 -14.99 -3.09 7.50
N ASN A 67 -15.27 -4.39 7.39
CA ASN A 67 -15.35 -5.04 6.10
C ASN A 67 -16.64 -4.60 5.38
N THR A 68 -16.49 -3.69 4.41
CA THR A 68 -17.58 -3.18 3.59
C THR A 68 -17.82 -4.01 2.33
N ILE A 69 -16.93 -4.96 2.03
CA ILE A 69 -17.04 -5.87 0.89
C ILE A 69 -17.92 -7.06 1.25
N ASP A 70 -17.69 -7.65 2.43
CA ASP A 70 -18.50 -8.73 2.98
C ASP A 70 -18.78 -8.46 4.47
N TYR A 71 -19.98 -7.95 4.75
CA TYR A 71 -20.41 -7.62 6.11
C TYR A 71 -20.53 -8.83 7.04
N SER A 72 -20.61 -10.05 6.49
CA SER A 72 -20.70 -11.30 7.26
C SER A 72 -19.32 -11.87 7.61
N SER A 73 -18.26 -11.41 6.97
CA SER A 73 -16.91 -11.90 7.17
C SER A 73 -16.18 -11.15 8.30
N PRO A 74 -15.57 -11.86 9.24
CA PRO A 74 -14.71 -11.26 10.27
C PRO A 74 -13.33 -10.82 9.73
N GLU A 75 -13.04 -11.08 8.48
CA GLU A 75 -11.74 -10.82 7.87
C GLU A 75 -11.44 -9.32 7.73
N GLY A 76 -10.16 -8.99 7.77
CA GLY A 76 -9.68 -7.63 7.55
C GLY A 76 -9.76 -7.24 6.08
N VAL A 77 -9.89 -5.94 5.84
CA VAL A 77 -9.88 -5.35 4.49
C VAL A 77 -8.65 -4.46 4.33
N ALA A 78 -8.24 -4.24 3.09
CA ALA A 78 -7.15 -3.30 2.79
C ALA A 78 -7.57 -1.85 3.11
N VAL A 79 -6.62 -0.98 3.45
CA VAL A 79 -6.86 0.46 3.69
C VAL A 79 -7.62 1.11 2.54
N PHE A 80 -7.34 0.69 1.32
CA PHE A 80 -7.93 1.24 0.09
C PHE A 80 -9.22 0.53 -0.35
N ALA A 81 -9.75 -0.42 0.43
CA ALA A 81 -10.93 -1.20 0.03
C ALA A 81 -12.15 -0.32 -0.27
N ASN A 82 -12.32 0.77 0.48
CA ASN A 82 -13.45 1.69 0.32
C ASN A 82 -13.28 2.72 -0.81
N CYS A 83 -12.12 2.80 -1.45
CA CYS A 83 -11.81 3.79 -2.48
C CYS A 83 -11.36 3.17 -3.82
N ILE A 84 -11.72 1.92 -4.09
CA ILE A 84 -11.36 1.22 -5.33
C ILE A 84 -11.91 1.94 -6.56
N GLU A 85 -13.12 2.48 -6.49
CA GLU A 85 -13.72 3.23 -7.60
C GLU A 85 -13.01 4.56 -7.85
N GLU A 86 -12.65 5.27 -6.78
CA GLU A 86 -11.88 6.51 -6.87
C GLU A 86 -10.47 6.25 -7.43
N LEU A 87 -9.83 5.15 -7.04
CA LEU A 87 -8.54 4.75 -7.62
C LEU A 87 -8.64 4.48 -9.12
N ARG A 88 -9.73 3.82 -9.56
CA ARG A 88 -9.99 3.63 -11.00
C ARG A 88 -10.24 4.96 -11.72
N ASN A 89 -10.99 5.86 -11.11
CA ASN A 89 -11.25 7.19 -11.67
C ASN A 89 -9.97 8.01 -11.75
N LEU A 90 -9.08 7.87 -10.75
CA LEU A 90 -7.76 8.51 -10.75
C LEU A 90 -6.89 8.03 -11.92
N ASP A 91 -6.87 6.72 -12.17
CA ASP A 91 -6.13 6.12 -13.29
C ASP A 91 -6.62 6.67 -14.63
N VAL A 92 -7.95 6.75 -14.82
CA VAL A 92 -8.57 7.33 -16.01
C VAL A 92 -8.27 8.84 -16.14
N ALA A 93 -8.34 9.60 -15.04
CA ALA A 93 -8.05 11.03 -15.05
C ALA A 93 -6.58 11.30 -15.40
N TRP A 94 -5.67 10.47 -14.88
CA TRP A 94 -4.26 10.55 -15.19
C TRP A 94 -3.96 10.23 -16.65
N SER A 95 -4.53 9.15 -17.18
CA SER A 95 -4.39 8.77 -18.59
C SER A 95 -4.89 9.87 -19.53
N ARG A 96 -6.02 10.49 -19.22
CA ARG A 96 -6.56 11.63 -20.00
C ARG A 96 -5.62 12.83 -19.99
N LYS A 97 -4.97 13.11 -18.85
CA LYS A 97 -3.98 14.19 -18.75
C LYS A 97 -2.75 13.90 -19.63
N GLU A 98 -2.28 12.64 -19.66
CA GLU A 98 -1.17 12.23 -20.52
C GLU A 98 -1.53 12.31 -22.02
N GLU A 99 -2.70 11.80 -22.41
CA GLU A 99 -3.23 11.89 -23.78
C GLU A 99 -3.33 13.35 -24.24
N GLU A 100 -3.89 14.24 -23.41
CA GLU A 100 -3.98 15.67 -23.73
C GLU A 100 -2.60 16.30 -23.90
N THR A 101 -1.61 15.90 -23.11
CA THR A 101 -0.23 16.38 -23.25
C THR A 101 0.38 15.90 -24.56
N ASP A 102 0.08 14.68 -25.00
CA ASP A 102 0.57 14.14 -26.26
C ASP A 102 -0.15 14.78 -27.47
N ASP A 103 -1.45 15.03 -27.35
CA ASP A 103 -2.26 15.64 -28.40
C ASP A 103 -2.08 17.16 -28.48
N SER A 104 -1.58 17.81 -27.44
CA SER A 104 -1.35 19.26 -27.38
C SER A 104 -0.18 19.75 -28.23
N ARG A 105 0.34 18.90 -29.10
CA ARG A 105 1.45 19.26 -29.99
C ARG A 105 0.97 20.32 -30.99
N HIS A 106 1.74 21.37 -31.14
CA HIS A 106 1.55 22.35 -32.20
C HIS A 106 1.61 21.64 -33.56
N ILE A 107 0.55 21.73 -34.34
CA ILE A 107 0.47 21.15 -35.68
C ILE A 107 0.21 22.26 -36.68
N THR A 108 1.09 22.37 -37.66
CA THR A 108 0.91 23.27 -38.81
C THR A 108 0.34 22.47 -39.97
N PHE A 109 -0.83 22.88 -40.46
CA PHE A 109 -1.41 22.31 -41.64
C PHE A 109 -0.99 23.16 -42.86
N VAL A 110 -0.54 22.50 -43.92
CA VAL A 110 -0.10 23.13 -45.15
C VAL A 110 -0.89 22.50 -46.30
N ASP A 111 -1.32 23.32 -47.28
CA ASP A 111 -2.00 22.80 -48.45
C ASP A 111 -1.15 21.73 -49.14
N GLU A 112 -1.77 20.57 -49.45
CA GLU A 112 -1.09 19.44 -50.09
C GLU A 112 -0.43 19.84 -51.42
N ASN A 113 -1.02 20.77 -52.16
CA ASN A 113 -0.48 21.28 -53.41
C ASN A 113 0.84 22.06 -53.21
N ALA A 114 1.03 22.71 -52.06
CA ALA A 114 2.26 23.42 -51.70
C ALA A 114 3.41 22.49 -51.33
N LEU A 115 3.13 21.19 -51.07
CA LEU A 115 4.10 20.20 -50.67
C LEU A 115 4.86 19.54 -51.80
N PHE A 116 4.55 19.86 -53.04
CA PHE A 116 5.23 19.32 -54.22
C PHE A 116 6.18 20.32 -54.80
N LYS A 117 7.43 19.91 -54.99
CA LYS A 117 8.45 20.68 -55.68
C LYS A 117 8.70 20.07 -57.07
N THR A 118 8.38 20.81 -58.11
CA THR A 118 8.64 20.35 -59.48
C THR A 118 10.11 20.59 -59.82
N ASN A 119 10.82 19.53 -60.17
CA ASN A 119 12.19 19.64 -60.65
C ASN A 119 12.20 20.26 -62.05
N LYS A 120 12.74 21.47 -62.14
CA LYS A 120 12.77 22.23 -63.43
C LYS A 120 13.52 21.57 -64.57
N LYS A 121 14.40 20.59 -64.26
CA LYS A 121 15.18 19.83 -65.29
C LYS A 121 14.51 18.59 -65.79
N THR A 122 13.75 17.90 -64.91
CA THR A 122 13.12 16.61 -65.25
C THR A 122 11.63 16.71 -65.40
N GLY A 123 10.96 17.81 -65.01
CA GLY A 123 9.51 17.94 -64.99
C GLY A 123 8.80 17.09 -63.98
N VAL A 124 9.52 16.33 -63.16
CA VAL A 124 8.93 15.41 -62.17
C VAL A 124 8.65 16.18 -60.86
N SER A 125 7.44 16.02 -60.35
CA SER A 125 7.06 16.59 -59.03
C SER A 125 7.44 15.60 -57.93
N GLU A 126 8.29 16.05 -57.02
CA GLU A 126 8.71 15.31 -55.87
C GLU A 126 8.06 15.90 -54.60
N ARG A 127 7.61 15.04 -53.71
CA ARG A 127 7.07 15.45 -52.41
C ARG A 127 8.17 15.91 -51.49
N VAL A 128 8.00 17.09 -50.88
CA VAL A 128 8.95 17.58 -49.86
C VAL A 128 8.75 16.80 -48.55
N GLU A 129 9.81 16.26 -47.97
CA GLU A 129 9.77 15.71 -46.62
C GLU A 129 9.45 16.79 -45.59
N LEU A 130 8.42 16.56 -44.81
CA LEU A 130 7.93 17.51 -43.81
C LEU A 130 8.43 17.12 -42.41
N PRO A 131 8.76 18.10 -41.57
CA PRO A 131 8.93 17.89 -40.14
C PRO A 131 7.68 17.23 -39.52
N ARG A 132 7.87 16.52 -38.40
CA ARG A 132 6.80 15.77 -37.68
C ARG A 132 5.57 16.60 -37.32
N PHE A 133 5.74 17.90 -37.12
CA PHE A 133 4.71 18.87 -36.71
C PHE A 133 3.97 19.49 -37.90
N VAL A 134 4.34 19.20 -39.17
CA VAL A 134 3.67 19.72 -40.35
C VAL A 134 2.89 18.60 -41.04
N LYS A 135 1.61 18.81 -41.25
CA LYS A 135 0.72 17.85 -41.93
C LYS A 135 0.13 18.49 -43.20
N GLY A 136 0.09 17.74 -44.28
CA GLY A 136 -0.63 18.13 -45.50
C GLY A 136 -2.11 17.95 -45.32
N LEU A 137 -2.90 19.01 -45.67
CA LEU A 137 -4.34 18.98 -45.66
C LEU A 137 -4.85 19.40 -47.07
N LYS A 138 -5.84 18.68 -47.57
CA LYS A 138 -6.52 19.11 -48.81
C LYS A 138 -7.53 20.18 -48.47
N HIS A 139 -7.20 21.44 -48.84
CA HIS A 139 -8.16 22.51 -48.75
C HIS A 139 -9.11 22.49 -49.98
N GLY A 140 -10.39 22.80 -49.74
CA GLY A 140 -11.33 23.00 -50.85
C GLY A 140 -10.96 24.23 -51.67
N VAL A 141 -11.47 24.29 -52.90
CA VAL A 141 -11.14 25.29 -53.94
C VAL A 141 -11.37 26.74 -53.48
N ASP A 142 -12.12 26.96 -52.39
CA ASP A 142 -12.47 28.31 -51.89
C ASP A 142 -11.66 28.76 -50.64
N SER A 143 -10.70 27.99 -50.15
CA SER A 143 -9.92 28.43 -48.98
C SER A 143 -8.77 29.35 -49.41
N SER A 144 -8.76 30.56 -48.88
CA SER A 144 -7.74 31.58 -49.15
C SER A 144 -6.43 31.36 -48.32
N SER A 145 -6.41 30.43 -47.42
CA SER A 145 -5.28 30.19 -46.52
C SER A 145 -4.49 28.95 -46.96
N THR A 146 -3.20 29.14 -47.24
CA THR A 146 -2.28 28.06 -47.60
C THR A 146 -1.68 27.37 -46.38
N ILE A 147 -1.72 28.02 -45.25
CA ILE A 147 -1.16 27.54 -43.95
C ILE A 147 -2.21 27.79 -42.87
N ASP A 148 -2.48 26.77 -42.09
CA ASP A 148 -3.34 26.84 -40.92
C ASP A 148 -2.60 26.28 -39.72
N GLU A 149 -2.63 26.99 -38.61
CA GLU A 149 -1.94 26.60 -37.38
C GLU A 149 -2.95 26.16 -36.33
N HIS A 150 -2.82 24.93 -35.88
CA HIS A 150 -3.58 24.42 -34.76
C HIS A 150 -2.72 24.45 -33.50
N VAL A 151 -3.02 25.36 -32.58
CA VAL A 151 -2.41 25.49 -31.28
C VAL A 151 -3.47 25.11 -30.24
N PRO A 152 -3.50 23.86 -29.76
CA PRO A 152 -4.48 23.46 -28.77
C PRO A 152 -4.25 24.19 -27.46
N THR A 153 -5.33 24.59 -26.79
CA THR A 153 -5.25 25.14 -25.43
C THR A 153 -5.17 23.99 -24.44
N MET A 154 -4.09 23.93 -23.67
CA MET A 154 -3.93 22.92 -22.62
C MET A 154 -4.79 23.28 -21.39
N LEU A 155 -5.59 22.32 -20.91
CA LEU A 155 -6.38 22.42 -19.70
C LEU A 155 -5.65 21.84 -18.47
N THR A 156 -4.34 21.99 -18.40
CA THR A 156 -3.49 21.35 -17.38
C THR A 156 -3.93 21.71 -15.96
N SER A 157 -4.28 22.97 -15.70
CA SER A 157 -4.77 23.41 -14.39
C SER A 157 -6.07 22.72 -13.98
N ASP A 158 -7.00 22.59 -14.93
CA ASP A 158 -8.30 21.97 -14.68
C ASP A 158 -8.16 20.46 -14.47
N ARG A 159 -7.26 19.82 -15.22
CA ARG A 159 -6.92 18.39 -15.03
C ARG A 159 -6.25 18.12 -13.67
N ILE A 160 -5.34 18.99 -13.23
CA ILE A 160 -4.73 18.89 -11.91
C ILE A 160 -5.76 19.11 -10.81
N ALA A 161 -6.68 20.05 -10.97
CA ALA A 161 -7.77 20.28 -10.02
C ALA A 161 -8.72 19.08 -9.92
N ASP A 162 -9.06 18.43 -11.04
CA ASP A 162 -9.85 17.21 -11.07
C ASP A 162 -9.13 16.05 -10.34
N ILE A 163 -7.85 15.81 -10.66
CA ILE A 163 -7.02 14.81 -10.00
C ILE A 163 -6.94 15.08 -8.49
N ASN A 164 -6.72 16.32 -8.07
CA ASN A 164 -6.67 16.70 -6.66
C ASN A 164 -8.00 16.47 -5.95
N SER A 165 -9.12 16.70 -6.62
CA SER A 165 -10.45 16.38 -6.08
C SER A 165 -10.62 14.88 -5.81
N ILE A 166 -10.21 14.04 -6.76
CA ILE A 166 -10.25 12.58 -6.61
C ILE A 166 -9.31 12.12 -5.47
N LEU A 167 -8.09 12.65 -5.41
CA LEU A 167 -7.12 12.35 -4.34
C LEU A 167 -7.64 12.75 -2.96
N SER A 168 -8.36 13.87 -2.87
CA SER A 168 -9.01 14.32 -1.64
C SER A 168 -10.11 13.35 -1.19
N MET A 169 -10.91 12.84 -2.13
CA MET A 169 -11.93 11.82 -1.83
C MET A 169 -11.28 10.49 -1.39
N ILE A 170 -10.18 10.08 -2.01
CA ILE A 170 -9.41 8.89 -1.61
C ILE A 170 -8.89 9.06 -0.17
N SER A 171 -8.31 10.24 0.15
CA SER A 171 -7.84 10.53 1.51
C SER A 171 -8.95 10.31 2.53
N THR A 172 -10.08 10.96 2.36
CA THR A 172 -11.22 10.89 3.28
C THR A 172 -11.78 9.46 3.40
N LYS A 173 -11.96 8.73 2.29
CA LYS A 173 -12.47 7.36 2.31
C LYS A 173 -11.50 6.35 2.92
N ALA A 174 -10.21 6.62 2.84
CA ALA A 174 -9.17 5.81 3.46
C ALA A 174 -8.90 6.22 4.93
N GLY A 175 -9.68 7.15 5.50
CA GLY A 175 -9.55 7.61 6.88
C GLY A 175 -8.37 8.54 7.13
N PHE A 176 -7.87 9.20 6.09
CA PHE A 176 -6.81 10.21 6.22
C PHE A 176 -7.39 11.61 6.09
N SER A 177 -6.66 12.58 6.60
CA SER A 177 -7.04 13.99 6.51
C SER A 177 -7.17 14.44 5.06
N GLN A 178 -8.15 15.28 4.80
CA GLN A 178 -8.41 15.82 3.48
C GLN A 178 -7.17 16.57 2.97
N GLY A 179 -6.74 16.26 1.75
CA GLY A 179 -5.54 16.87 1.17
C GLY A 179 -4.22 16.17 1.48
N GLN A 180 -4.22 15.04 2.21
CA GLN A 180 -3.01 14.28 2.50
C GLN A 180 -2.30 13.79 1.23
N PHE A 181 -3.05 13.41 0.20
CA PHE A 181 -2.52 12.90 -1.06
C PHE A 181 -2.56 13.91 -2.22
N VAL A 182 -2.99 15.16 -1.98
CA VAL A 182 -3.10 16.20 -3.00
C VAL A 182 -1.73 16.60 -3.53
N LEU A 183 -1.60 16.74 -4.86
CA LEU A 183 -0.33 17.05 -5.55
C LEU A 183 0.22 18.43 -5.19
N ASP A 184 -0.67 19.42 -5.00
CA ASP A 184 -0.32 20.81 -4.71
C ASP A 184 -0.72 21.19 -3.28
N ARG A 185 -0.22 20.45 -2.28
CA ARG A 185 -0.40 20.90 -0.89
C ARG A 185 0.29 22.25 -0.73
N LYS A 186 -0.50 23.31 -0.56
CA LYS A 186 0.05 24.63 -0.30
C LYS A 186 0.83 24.59 1.01
N THR A 187 2.13 24.55 0.92
CA THR A 187 3.06 24.77 2.03
C THR A 187 3.08 26.26 2.35
N GLY A 188 1.93 26.79 2.84
CA GLY A 188 1.91 28.08 3.51
C GLY A 188 2.69 27.98 4.81
N ILE A 189 3.08 29.12 5.38
CA ILE A 189 3.59 29.20 6.76
C ILE A 189 2.39 28.90 7.68
N ALA A 190 2.08 27.61 7.89
CA ALA A 190 1.09 27.18 8.83
C ALA A 190 1.73 27.12 10.23
N THR A 191 0.98 27.52 11.26
CA THR A 191 1.41 27.34 12.64
C THR A 191 1.40 25.84 13.00
N ALA A 192 2.21 25.42 13.97
CA ALA A 192 2.23 24.04 14.44
C ALA A 192 0.81 23.54 14.82
N THR A 193 0.00 24.39 15.41
CA THR A 193 -1.39 24.07 15.80
C THR A 193 -2.32 23.86 14.59
N GLU A 194 -2.13 24.59 13.50
CA GLU A 194 -2.88 24.38 12.25
C GLU A 194 -2.51 23.05 11.61
N ILE A 195 -1.21 22.70 11.58
CA ILE A 195 -0.74 21.43 11.07
C ILE A 195 -1.30 20.26 11.90
N GLU A 196 -1.28 20.35 13.23
CA GLU A 196 -1.85 19.34 14.12
C GLU A 196 -3.37 19.19 13.91
N SER A 197 -4.09 20.28 13.70
CA SER A 197 -5.53 20.24 13.44
C SER A 197 -5.84 19.62 12.08
N ASP A 198 -5.08 19.98 11.05
CA ASP A 198 -5.30 19.50 9.69
C ASP A 198 -4.95 18.00 9.54
N ASP A 199 -3.95 17.51 10.29
CA ASP A 199 -3.51 16.12 10.20
C ASP A 199 -4.14 15.18 11.26
N ARG A 200 -5.10 15.68 12.05
CA ARG A 200 -5.70 14.94 13.17
C ARG A 200 -6.29 13.60 12.77
N GLU A 201 -7.10 13.55 11.71
CA GLU A 201 -7.71 12.31 11.22
C GLU A 201 -6.64 11.29 10.80
N THR A 202 -5.58 11.75 10.14
CA THR A 202 -4.43 10.91 9.78
C THR A 202 -3.76 10.32 11.01
N VAL A 203 -3.54 11.12 12.04
CA VAL A 203 -2.92 10.69 13.30
C VAL A 203 -3.79 9.67 14.02
N GLU A 204 -5.11 9.91 14.11
CA GLU A 204 -6.07 8.98 14.71
C GLU A 204 -6.06 7.65 13.96
N THR A 205 -6.17 7.64 12.63
CA THR A 205 -6.13 6.44 11.81
C THR A 205 -4.84 5.62 12.00
N ILE A 206 -3.69 6.29 11.98
CA ILE A 206 -2.41 5.59 12.16
C ILE A 206 -2.27 5.08 13.61
N THR A 207 -2.80 5.80 14.58
CA THR A 207 -2.80 5.36 15.98
C THR A 207 -3.64 4.10 16.16
N ASP A 208 -4.81 4.03 15.53
CA ASP A 208 -5.65 2.84 15.56
C ASP A 208 -4.97 1.62 14.91
N ILE A 209 -4.31 1.83 13.76
CA ILE A 209 -3.51 0.78 13.11
C ILE A 209 -2.36 0.31 14.01
N ARG A 210 -1.66 1.24 14.69
CA ARG A 210 -0.58 0.91 15.64
C ARG A 210 -1.10 0.12 16.83
N ASN A 211 -2.27 0.47 17.37
CA ASN A 211 -2.88 -0.24 18.48
C ASN A 211 -3.30 -1.66 18.08
N ALA A 212 -3.88 -1.85 16.88
CA ALA A 212 -4.17 -3.16 16.35
C ALA A 212 -2.90 -4.00 16.14
N LEU A 213 -1.81 -3.38 15.68
CA LEU A 213 -0.51 -4.05 15.53
C LEU A 213 0.10 -4.45 16.88
N LYS A 214 0.05 -3.56 17.89
CA LYS A 214 0.51 -3.90 19.26
C LYS A 214 -0.21 -5.13 19.79
N THR A 215 -1.53 -5.19 19.64
CA THR A 215 -2.33 -6.34 20.09
C THR A 215 -1.87 -7.62 19.40
N ALA A 216 -1.72 -7.60 18.06
CA ALA A 216 -1.25 -8.76 17.32
C ALA A 216 0.16 -9.20 17.72
N ILE A 217 1.06 -8.26 18.01
CA ILE A 217 2.42 -8.58 18.50
C ILE A 217 2.37 -9.18 19.91
N LYS A 218 1.56 -8.63 20.83
CA LYS A 218 1.36 -9.20 22.17
C LYS A 218 0.83 -10.64 22.09
N ASP A 219 -0.13 -10.90 21.20
CA ASP A 219 -0.63 -12.27 20.99
C ASP A 219 0.45 -13.21 20.43
N LEU A 220 1.32 -12.71 19.55
CA LEU A 220 2.48 -13.45 19.04
C LEU A 220 3.51 -13.75 20.15
N ILE A 221 3.80 -12.78 21.02
CA ILE A 221 4.69 -12.95 22.18
C ILE A 221 4.12 -14.00 23.13
N TYR A 222 2.81 -13.94 23.40
CA TYR A 222 2.14 -14.95 24.20
C TYR A 222 2.29 -16.36 23.60
N ALA A 223 2.07 -16.49 22.29
CA ALA A 223 2.25 -17.76 21.61
C ALA A 223 3.71 -18.26 21.71
N LEU A 224 4.67 -17.35 21.52
CA LEU A 224 6.10 -17.65 21.64
C LEU A 224 6.46 -18.13 23.05
N ASP A 225 5.94 -17.48 24.08
CA ASP A 225 6.16 -17.86 25.46
C ASP A 225 5.65 -19.28 25.74
N LYS A 226 4.43 -19.60 25.32
CA LYS A 226 3.87 -20.95 25.42
C LYS A 226 4.68 -22.01 24.67
N TYR A 227 5.22 -21.68 23.50
CA TYR A 227 6.12 -22.58 22.77
C TYR A 227 7.46 -22.77 23.50
N CYS A 228 8.02 -21.72 24.08
CA CYS A 228 9.25 -21.80 24.84
C CYS A 228 9.09 -22.69 26.09
N ASP A 229 7.97 -22.55 26.81
CA ASP A 229 7.64 -23.41 27.95
C ASP A 229 7.57 -24.89 27.56
N VAL A 230 6.96 -25.22 26.42
CA VAL A 230 6.77 -26.60 25.98
C VAL A 230 8.05 -27.24 25.44
N PHE A 231 8.86 -26.49 24.71
CA PHE A 231 10.02 -27.05 24.00
C PHE A 231 11.36 -26.86 24.76
N PHE A 232 11.45 -25.82 25.60
CA PHE A 232 12.71 -25.44 26.26
C PHE A 232 12.62 -25.42 27.77
N ASP A 233 11.43 -25.63 28.35
CA ASP A 233 11.18 -25.57 29.82
C ASP A 233 11.69 -24.24 30.42
N MET A 234 11.53 -23.15 29.69
CA MET A 234 11.89 -21.79 30.09
C MET A 234 10.97 -20.75 29.47
N PRO A 235 10.71 -19.64 30.19
CA PRO A 235 9.94 -18.53 29.61
C PRO A 235 10.69 -17.89 28.45
N SER A 236 9.94 -17.29 27.51
CA SER A 236 10.55 -16.51 26.44
C SER A 236 11.27 -15.26 27.01
N GLY A 237 12.27 -14.76 26.29
CA GLY A 237 12.94 -13.52 26.67
C GLY A 237 12.06 -12.26 26.60
N TYR A 238 10.83 -12.41 26.10
CA TYR A 238 9.89 -11.31 25.89
C TYR A 238 8.66 -11.36 26.81
N VAL A 239 8.62 -12.29 27.79
CA VAL A 239 7.47 -12.48 28.69
C VAL A 239 7.09 -11.20 29.43
N ASN A 240 8.03 -10.34 29.74
CA ASN A 240 7.79 -9.05 30.40
C ASN A 240 6.91 -8.10 29.56
N ALA A 241 6.85 -8.31 28.22
CA ALA A 241 5.97 -7.55 27.34
C ALA A 241 4.49 -7.91 27.50
N LEU A 242 4.17 -8.99 28.19
CA LEU A 242 2.81 -9.44 28.51
C LEU A 242 2.33 -8.94 29.86
N ASP A 243 3.21 -8.34 30.67
CA ASP A 243 2.89 -7.81 31.99
C ASP A 243 2.03 -6.54 31.84
N GLU A 244 0.86 -6.53 32.46
CA GLU A 244 -0.07 -5.40 32.43
C GLU A 244 0.49 -4.16 33.18
N ASP A 245 1.43 -4.36 34.10
CA ASP A 245 2.10 -3.30 34.84
C ASP A 245 3.17 -2.57 34.03
N VAL A 246 3.60 -3.14 32.90
CA VAL A 246 4.60 -2.54 32.00
C VAL A 246 3.89 -1.68 30.96
N PRO A 247 4.14 -0.35 30.92
CA PRO A 247 3.53 0.52 29.93
C PRO A 247 3.90 0.10 28.48
N ASP A 248 2.91 0.18 27.59
CA ASP A 248 3.13 -0.10 26.16
C ASP A 248 4.26 0.72 25.53
N GLU A 249 4.49 1.91 26.04
CA GLU A 249 5.52 2.84 25.57
C GLU A 249 6.96 2.33 25.83
N ASP A 250 7.12 1.49 26.84
CA ASP A 250 8.41 0.85 27.16
C ASP A 250 8.69 -0.39 26.31
N ILE A 251 7.64 -0.98 25.75
CA ILE A 251 7.72 -2.18 24.91
C ILE A 251 7.76 -1.83 23.43
N PHE A 252 6.88 -0.90 23.01
CA PHE A 252 6.67 -0.55 21.61
C PHE A 252 7.13 0.87 21.33
N TYR A 253 8.17 1.01 20.52
CA TYR A 253 8.59 2.31 20.01
C TYR A 253 8.07 2.54 18.60
N PHE A 254 7.18 3.50 18.44
CA PHE A 254 6.77 4.01 17.14
C PHE A 254 7.30 5.43 16.96
N LYS A 255 7.78 5.71 15.75
CA LYS A 255 8.20 7.08 15.41
C LYS A 255 7.00 8.04 15.56
N ASP A 256 7.22 9.20 16.17
CA ASP A 256 6.22 10.24 16.24
C ASP A 256 5.92 10.76 14.82
N LEU A 257 4.65 10.81 14.45
CA LEU A 257 4.20 11.20 13.12
C LEU A 257 4.31 12.70 12.87
N LEU A 258 4.22 13.48 13.94
CA LEU A 258 4.23 14.95 13.90
C LEU A 258 5.59 15.54 14.31
N ALA A 259 6.51 14.70 14.79
CA ALA A 259 7.81 15.16 15.24
C ALA A 259 8.66 15.67 14.07
N SER A 260 9.19 16.85 14.24
CA SER A 260 10.22 17.37 13.33
C SER A 260 11.50 16.55 13.44
N PHE A 261 12.33 16.53 12.38
CA PHE A 261 13.62 15.84 12.37
C PHE A 261 14.53 16.24 13.57
N GLU A 262 14.42 17.48 14.03
CA GLU A 262 15.18 17.95 15.21
C GLU A 262 14.68 17.35 16.52
N GLN A 263 13.37 17.17 16.67
CA GLN A 263 12.77 16.50 17.84
C GLN A 263 13.16 15.03 17.87
N ASP A 264 13.11 14.33 16.73
CA ASP A 264 13.57 12.95 16.60
C ASP A 264 15.05 12.80 17.00
N ARG A 265 15.90 13.73 16.56
CA ARG A 265 17.34 13.75 16.89
C ARG A 265 17.56 13.99 18.38
N THR A 266 16.85 14.92 18.97
CA THR A 266 16.94 15.25 20.41
C THR A 266 16.51 14.05 21.25
N ARG A 267 15.40 13.39 20.89
CA ARG A 267 14.90 12.18 21.56
C ARG A 267 15.91 11.02 21.44
N ALA A 268 16.50 10.81 20.26
CA ALA A 268 17.53 9.80 20.05
C ALA A 268 18.76 10.06 20.95
N TYR A 269 19.21 11.30 21.10
CA TYR A 269 20.29 11.66 22.03
C TYR A 269 19.93 11.41 23.49
N GLN A 270 18.69 11.68 23.89
CA GLN A 270 18.21 11.41 25.26
C GLN A 270 18.19 9.91 25.55
N LEU A 271 17.70 9.07 24.62
CA LEU A 271 17.70 7.61 24.75
C LEU A 271 19.11 7.03 24.83
N MET A 272 20.07 7.58 24.06
CA MET A 272 21.47 7.16 24.13
C MET A 272 22.11 7.52 25.48
N ASN A 273 21.76 8.67 26.06
CA ASN A 273 22.32 9.12 27.33
C ASN A 273 21.69 8.44 28.56
N ASN A 274 20.45 7.92 28.45
CA ASN A 274 19.78 7.22 29.54
C ASN A 274 20.15 5.73 29.62
N ASN A 275 20.84 5.18 28.63
CA ASN A 275 21.31 3.80 28.58
C ASN A 275 22.81 3.64 28.92
N VAL A 276 23.41 4.62 29.61
CA VAL A 276 24.79 4.56 30.11
C VAL A 276 24.82 4.44 31.64
#